data_8ae941b137e2a24db7788c53cb301971
#
_entry.id   8ae941b137e2a24db7788c53cb301971
#
_cell.length_a   1.000
_cell.length_b   1.000
_cell.length_c   1.000
_cell.angle_alpha   90.00
_cell.angle_beta   90.00
_cell.angle_gamma   90.00
#
_symmetry.space_group_name_H-M   'P 1'
#
loop_
_entity.id
_entity.type
_entity.pdbx_description
1 polymer ?
#
loop_
_entity_poly.entity_id
_entity_poly.type
_entity_poly.pdbx_seq_one_letter_code
_entity_poly.pdbx_strand_id
1 'polypeptide(L)'
;MTASSRGSSAATASREHIGYENGVLGGVSSAVQALTAPGEKILVHSPTYVGFTHTMADNGRVLVHSPLVRDENGVWRMDYADMDAKLKRHHIHLAILCSPHNPCGRVWERWELERAMEVYAANDCLVISDEIWSDIIMPGHKHIPTQSVSADARERTMAFYAPSKTFSLAGLIGSYHIIYNTYLRDRVVRQSEVSHYNDCNVLSLHALLGAYSPAGEEWADEMCRVIDANHEYACNFIRDNFKGVRVMRPEGTYMLYLDCADWCRKHGVTIRELQERG
;
A
#
# COMPACT_ATOMS: atom_id res chain seq x y z
N MET A 1 10.36 19.90 -1.96
CA MET A 1 10.57 18.45 -2.11
C MET A 1 9.86 18.03 -3.38
N THR A 2 10.59 17.65 -4.40
CA THR A 2 10.01 16.95 -5.54
C THR A 2 9.93 15.48 -5.13
N ALA A 3 8.75 14.88 -5.17
CA ALA A 3 8.63 13.44 -5.10
C ALA A 3 9.61 12.83 -6.10
N SER A 4 10.30 11.77 -5.70
CA SER A 4 11.33 11.07 -6.48
C SER A 4 11.03 11.14 -7.98
N SER A 5 12.01 11.54 -8.79
CA SER A 5 11.92 11.69 -10.25
C SER A 5 11.66 10.38 -11.02
N ARG A 6 11.40 9.29 -10.31
CA ARG A 6 11.19 7.92 -10.82
C ARG A 6 9.85 7.67 -11.51
N GLY A 7 9.14 8.65 -11.91
CA GLY A 7 8.04 8.32 -12.77
C GLY A 7 6.93 9.33 -12.87
N SER A 8 6.74 9.70 -14.05
CA SER A 8 5.58 10.32 -14.69
C SER A 8 5.37 11.82 -14.47
N SER A 9 4.84 12.42 -15.53
CA SER A 9 4.16 13.70 -15.60
C SER A 9 2.94 13.80 -14.65
N ALA A 10 3.08 13.38 -13.39
CA ALA A 10 2.16 13.78 -12.35
C ALA A 10 2.31 15.31 -12.21
N ALA A 11 1.23 16.03 -12.25
CA ALA A 11 1.25 17.45 -11.90
C ALA A 11 2.01 17.56 -10.59
N THR A 12 3.09 18.33 -10.59
CA THR A 12 3.99 18.46 -9.44
C THR A 12 3.15 18.90 -8.25
N ALA A 13 3.12 18.10 -7.20
CA ALA A 13 2.39 18.46 -5.99
C ALA A 13 2.95 19.77 -5.46
N SER A 14 2.11 20.77 -5.27
CA SER A 14 2.52 22.00 -4.63
C SER A 14 2.71 21.77 -3.13
N ARG A 15 3.43 22.64 -2.46
CA ARG A 15 3.71 22.55 -1.02
C ARG A 15 2.43 22.44 -0.18
N GLU A 16 1.35 23.05 -0.61
CA GLU A 16 0.06 23.04 0.08
C GLU A 16 -0.64 21.66 0.08
N HIS A 17 -0.29 20.77 -0.87
CA HIS A 17 -0.86 19.41 -0.93
C HIS A 17 -0.16 18.41 -0.02
N ILE A 18 0.99 18.79 0.57
CA ILE A 18 1.85 17.90 1.34
C ILE A 18 1.72 18.22 2.83
N GLY A 19 1.42 17.22 3.63
CA GLY A 19 1.40 17.34 5.08
C GLY A 19 2.19 16.20 5.74
N TYR A 20 2.72 16.47 6.93
CA TYR A 20 3.40 15.46 7.74
C TYR A 20 2.38 14.56 8.45
N GLU A 21 2.75 13.30 8.63
CA GLU A 21 2.01 12.33 9.43
C GLU A 21 2.97 11.53 10.33
N ASN A 22 2.51 11.13 11.49
CA ASN A 22 3.29 10.33 12.43
C ASN A 22 3.21 8.83 12.06
N GLY A 23 3.95 8.43 11.03
CA GLY A 23 3.86 7.13 10.38
C GLY A 23 2.65 7.00 9.46
N VAL A 24 2.75 6.14 8.43
CA VAL A 24 1.66 5.93 7.46
C VAL A 24 0.39 5.43 8.16
N LEU A 25 0.50 4.52 9.13
CA LEU A 25 -0.69 4.08 9.90
C LEU A 25 -1.30 5.20 10.73
N GLY A 26 -0.52 6.16 11.21
CA GLY A 26 -1.02 7.38 11.85
C GLY A 26 -1.86 8.20 10.89
N GLY A 27 -1.36 8.44 9.67
CA GLY A 27 -2.10 9.13 8.61
C GLY A 27 -3.36 8.37 8.16
N VAL A 28 -3.27 7.05 8.00
CA VAL A 28 -4.44 6.19 7.71
C VAL A 28 -5.48 6.31 8.82
N SER A 29 -5.07 6.29 10.09
CA SER A 29 -5.96 6.46 11.24
C SER A 29 -6.63 7.83 11.22
N SER A 30 -5.88 8.91 10.96
CA SER A 30 -6.41 10.26 10.84
C SER A 30 -7.45 10.36 9.73
N ALA A 31 -7.17 9.79 8.55
CA ALA A 31 -8.11 9.80 7.42
C ALA A 31 -9.39 9.01 7.74
N VAL A 32 -9.25 7.83 8.33
CA VAL A 32 -10.39 6.99 8.74
C VAL A 32 -11.27 7.69 9.78
N GLN A 33 -10.67 8.30 10.79
CA GLN A 33 -11.41 9.02 11.83
C GLN A 33 -12.10 10.28 11.28
N ALA A 34 -11.45 10.98 10.36
CA ALA A 34 -11.97 12.20 9.76
C ALA A 34 -13.18 11.94 8.82
N LEU A 35 -13.24 10.77 8.17
CA LEU A 35 -14.12 10.50 7.04
C LEU A 35 -15.16 9.40 7.30
N THR A 36 -15.05 8.67 8.41
CA THR A 36 -15.97 7.59 8.77
C THR A 36 -16.36 7.64 10.24
N ALA A 37 -17.45 6.99 10.60
CA ALA A 37 -17.89 6.78 11.97
C ALA A 37 -17.55 5.36 12.49
N PRO A 38 -17.45 5.14 13.81
CA PRO A 38 -17.35 3.79 14.36
C PRO A 38 -18.48 2.88 13.87
N GLY A 39 -18.15 1.64 13.53
CA GLY A 39 -19.07 0.65 12.94
C GLY A 39 -19.16 0.70 11.41
N GLU A 40 -18.67 1.77 10.77
CA GLU A 40 -18.64 1.82 9.30
C GLU A 40 -17.66 0.83 8.70
N LYS A 41 -17.97 0.41 7.47
CA LYS A 41 -17.21 -0.59 6.74
C LYS A 41 -16.23 0.05 5.79
N ILE A 42 -15.04 -0.52 5.71
CA ILE A 42 -13.94 -0.08 4.84
C ILE A 42 -13.50 -1.26 3.98
N LEU A 43 -13.39 -1.07 2.67
CA LEU A 43 -12.94 -2.12 1.76
C LEU A 43 -11.42 -2.18 1.72
N VAL A 44 -10.88 -3.40 1.77
CA VAL A 44 -9.45 -3.70 1.53
C VAL A 44 -9.30 -4.92 0.63
N HIS A 45 -8.19 -4.99 -0.10
CA HIS A 45 -7.83 -6.20 -0.84
C HIS A 45 -7.16 -7.22 0.10
N SER A 46 -7.50 -8.51 -0.03
CA SER A 46 -6.84 -9.57 0.73
C SER A 46 -6.07 -10.54 -0.17
N PRO A 47 -4.90 -11.07 0.28
CA PRO A 47 -4.32 -10.82 1.61
C PRO A 47 -3.99 -9.34 1.82
N THR A 48 -3.96 -8.88 3.06
CA THR A 48 -3.69 -7.48 3.38
C THR A 48 -2.62 -7.34 4.46
N TYR A 49 -2.06 -6.14 4.58
CA TYR A 49 -1.15 -5.83 5.67
C TYR A 49 -1.89 -5.86 7.02
N VAL A 50 -1.33 -6.61 7.97
CA VAL A 50 -1.94 -6.80 9.31
C VAL A 50 -2.13 -5.47 10.05
N GLY A 51 -1.30 -4.47 9.79
CA GLY A 51 -1.43 -3.13 10.36
C GLY A 51 -2.76 -2.47 10.01
N PHE A 52 -3.32 -2.69 8.81
CA PHE A 52 -4.67 -2.19 8.49
C PHE A 52 -5.74 -2.86 9.33
N THR A 53 -5.62 -4.18 9.56
CA THR A 53 -6.57 -4.94 10.38
C THR A 53 -6.61 -4.39 11.80
N HIS A 54 -5.46 -4.21 12.43
CA HIS A 54 -5.37 -3.66 13.79
C HIS A 54 -5.84 -2.21 13.81
N THR A 55 -5.35 -1.35 12.92
CA THR A 55 -5.75 0.06 12.87
C THR A 55 -7.26 0.22 12.71
N MET A 56 -7.91 -0.58 11.85
CA MET A 56 -9.36 -0.49 11.68
C MET A 56 -10.11 -0.96 12.92
N ALA A 57 -9.69 -2.08 13.51
CA ALA A 57 -10.30 -2.60 14.73
C ALA A 57 -10.17 -1.62 15.90
N ASP A 58 -8.97 -1.07 16.11
CA ASP A 58 -8.69 -0.11 17.20
C ASP A 58 -9.47 1.20 17.03
N ASN A 59 -9.76 1.58 15.79
CA ASN A 59 -10.63 2.72 15.48
C ASN A 59 -12.12 2.35 15.44
N GLY A 60 -12.51 1.12 15.75
CA GLY A 60 -13.89 0.67 15.75
C GLY A 60 -14.54 0.55 14.37
N ARG A 61 -13.76 0.40 13.31
CA ARG A 61 -14.23 0.20 11.92
C ARG A 61 -14.19 -1.28 11.55
N VAL A 62 -14.96 -1.67 10.54
CA VAL A 62 -15.08 -3.06 10.11
C VAL A 62 -14.48 -3.21 8.71
N LEU A 63 -13.50 -4.10 8.56
CA LEU A 63 -12.95 -4.41 7.26
C LEU A 63 -13.87 -5.35 6.45
N VAL A 64 -14.07 -5.00 5.19
CA VAL A 64 -14.66 -5.87 4.18
C VAL A 64 -13.57 -6.23 3.17
N HIS A 65 -13.27 -7.51 3.08
CA HIS A 65 -12.20 -8.01 2.23
C HIS A 65 -12.69 -8.27 0.80
N SER A 66 -11.99 -7.73 -0.20
CA SER A 66 -12.09 -8.12 -1.60
C SER A 66 -10.85 -8.96 -1.94
N PRO A 67 -10.98 -10.31 -2.03
CA PRO A 67 -9.83 -11.17 -2.27
C PRO A 67 -9.22 -10.91 -3.64
N LEU A 68 -7.90 -10.84 -3.69
CA LEU A 68 -7.17 -10.92 -4.95
C LEU A 68 -7.35 -12.30 -5.57
N VAL A 69 -7.42 -12.34 -6.88
CA VAL A 69 -7.50 -13.57 -7.66
C VAL A 69 -6.20 -13.78 -8.44
N ARG A 70 -5.88 -15.02 -8.78
CA ARG A 70 -4.76 -15.31 -9.68
C ARG A 70 -5.26 -15.42 -11.11
N ASP A 71 -4.57 -14.74 -12.03
CA ASP A 71 -4.79 -14.94 -13.45
C ASP A 71 -4.16 -16.26 -13.94
N GLU A 72 -4.29 -16.56 -15.22
CA GLU A 72 -3.76 -17.76 -15.87
C GLU A 72 -2.23 -17.90 -15.77
N ASN A 73 -1.53 -16.79 -15.59
CA ASN A 73 -0.09 -16.74 -15.39
C ASN A 73 0.32 -16.79 -13.92
N GLY A 74 -0.64 -16.91 -13.01
CA GLY A 74 -0.44 -16.95 -11.56
C GLY A 74 -0.17 -15.58 -10.93
N VAL A 75 -0.41 -14.49 -11.67
CA VAL A 75 -0.26 -13.12 -11.19
C VAL A 75 -1.48 -12.72 -10.38
N TRP A 76 -1.26 -12.08 -9.23
CA TRP A 76 -2.34 -11.57 -8.40
C TRP A 76 -3.00 -10.35 -9.04
N ARG A 77 -4.33 -10.38 -9.15
CA ARG A 77 -5.17 -9.34 -9.75
C ARG A 77 -6.29 -8.91 -8.81
N MET A 78 -6.73 -7.68 -8.92
CA MET A 78 -7.96 -7.21 -8.27
C MET A 78 -9.19 -7.81 -8.94
N ASP A 79 -10.16 -8.27 -8.15
CA ASP A 79 -11.47 -8.69 -8.64
C ASP A 79 -12.43 -7.50 -8.63
N TYR A 80 -12.50 -6.80 -9.75
CA TYR A 80 -13.29 -5.57 -9.90
C TYR A 80 -14.80 -5.82 -9.74
N ALA A 81 -15.28 -7.01 -10.09
CA ALA A 81 -16.69 -7.38 -9.93
C ALA A 81 -17.02 -7.59 -8.44
N ASP A 82 -16.14 -8.26 -7.70
CA ASP A 82 -16.29 -8.45 -6.26
C ASP A 82 -16.18 -7.12 -5.52
N MET A 83 -15.24 -6.23 -5.92
CA MET A 83 -15.14 -4.86 -5.38
C MET A 83 -16.47 -4.13 -5.52
N ASP A 84 -17.02 -4.03 -6.74
CA ASP A 84 -18.26 -3.32 -7.04
C ASP A 84 -19.44 -3.89 -6.24
N ALA A 85 -19.58 -5.21 -6.23
CA ALA A 85 -20.63 -5.89 -5.49
C ALA A 85 -20.57 -5.62 -3.97
N LYS A 86 -19.36 -5.59 -3.38
CA LYS A 86 -19.17 -5.34 -1.95
C LYS A 86 -19.37 -3.87 -1.58
N LEU A 87 -18.88 -2.94 -2.39
CA LEU A 87 -19.11 -1.51 -2.20
C LEU A 87 -20.60 -1.21 -2.16
N LYS A 88 -21.37 -1.70 -3.13
CA LYS A 88 -22.83 -1.56 -3.19
C LYS A 88 -23.55 -2.23 -2.03
N ARG A 89 -23.25 -3.52 -1.81
CA ARG A 89 -23.94 -4.34 -0.80
C ARG A 89 -23.78 -3.80 0.61
N HIS A 90 -22.63 -3.24 0.91
CA HIS A 90 -22.27 -2.78 2.26
C HIS A 90 -22.28 -1.26 2.41
N HIS A 91 -22.64 -0.51 1.35
CA HIS A 91 -22.65 0.97 1.33
C HIS A 91 -21.30 1.55 1.80
N ILE A 92 -20.19 1.05 1.18
CA ILE A 92 -18.83 1.44 1.58
C ILE A 92 -18.43 2.69 0.81
N HIS A 93 -18.03 3.74 1.54
CA HIS A 93 -17.59 5.03 0.99
C HIS A 93 -16.10 5.30 1.18
N LEU A 94 -15.35 4.37 1.78
CA LEU A 94 -13.91 4.48 1.95
C LEU A 94 -13.24 3.12 1.74
N ALA A 95 -12.16 3.10 0.96
CA ALA A 95 -11.34 1.92 0.70
C ALA A 95 -9.87 2.19 1.00
N ILE A 96 -9.11 1.15 1.32
CA ILE A 96 -7.65 1.20 1.43
C ILE A 96 -7.05 0.41 0.27
N LEU A 97 -6.25 1.08 -0.55
CA LEU A 97 -5.47 0.50 -1.65
C LEU A 97 -3.99 0.53 -1.29
N CYS A 98 -3.34 -0.62 -1.24
CA CYS A 98 -1.90 -0.74 -1.03
C CYS A 98 -1.19 -0.83 -2.39
N SER A 99 -0.29 0.11 -2.68
CA SER A 99 0.37 0.26 -3.99
C SER A 99 1.82 0.76 -3.83
N PRO A 100 2.83 -0.07 -4.02
CA PRO A 100 2.84 -1.54 -4.27
C PRO A 100 2.17 -2.36 -3.18
N HIS A 101 1.64 -3.53 -3.57
CA HIS A 101 0.79 -4.33 -2.68
C HIS A 101 1.59 -5.22 -1.72
N ASN A 102 1.36 -5.04 -0.44
CA ASN A 102 1.84 -5.90 0.63
C ASN A 102 0.70 -6.84 1.11
N PRO A 103 0.91 -8.19 1.13
CA PRO A 103 2.19 -8.90 1.03
C PRO A 103 2.51 -9.48 -0.36
N CYS A 104 1.66 -9.34 -1.36
CA CYS A 104 1.83 -10.07 -2.63
C CYS A 104 2.97 -9.54 -3.52
N GLY A 105 3.53 -8.37 -3.21
CA GLY A 105 4.62 -7.78 -4.00
C GLY A 105 4.19 -7.30 -5.40
N ARG A 106 2.87 -7.06 -5.62
CA ARG A 106 2.39 -6.52 -6.89
C ARG A 106 2.73 -5.04 -7.03
N VAL A 107 3.21 -4.66 -8.20
CA VAL A 107 3.26 -3.28 -8.68
C VAL A 107 2.14 -3.13 -9.69
N TRP A 108 1.07 -2.43 -9.31
CA TRP A 108 -0.12 -2.32 -10.15
C TRP A 108 0.19 -1.64 -11.48
N GLU A 109 -0.25 -2.22 -12.57
CA GLU A 109 -0.17 -1.63 -13.90
C GLU A 109 -1.17 -0.47 -14.02
N ARG A 110 -0.93 0.46 -14.95
CA ARG A 110 -1.80 1.63 -15.14
C ARG A 110 -3.26 1.25 -15.34
N TRP A 111 -3.54 0.30 -16.22
CA TRP A 111 -4.90 -0.14 -16.50
C TRP A 111 -5.58 -0.78 -15.27
N GLU A 112 -4.82 -1.43 -14.38
CA GLU A 112 -5.36 -1.99 -13.14
C GLU A 112 -5.82 -0.89 -12.19
N LEU A 113 -4.99 0.15 -12.03
CA LEU A 113 -5.33 1.31 -11.22
C LEU A 113 -6.49 2.11 -11.84
N GLU A 114 -6.48 2.34 -13.15
CA GLU A 114 -7.58 3.01 -13.85
C GLU A 114 -8.89 2.26 -13.63
N ARG A 115 -8.89 0.94 -13.79
CA ARG A 115 -10.09 0.13 -13.58
C ARG A 115 -10.55 0.11 -12.12
N ALA A 116 -9.63 0.04 -11.16
CA ALA A 116 -9.98 0.13 -9.75
C ALA A 116 -10.61 1.49 -9.41
N MET A 117 -10.02 2.57 -9.91
CA MET A 117 -10.53 3.93 -9.69
C MET A 117 -11.90 4.17 -10.34
N GLU A 118 -12.16 3.57 -11.52
CA GLU A 118 -13.51 3.57 -12.13
C GLU A 118 -14.55 2.90 -11.20
N VAL A 119 -14.21 1.76 -10.60
CA VAL A 119 -15.10 1.05 -9.66
C VAL A 119 -15.33 1.90 -8.41
N TYR A 120 -14.30 2.50 -7.83
CA TYR A 120 -14.45 3.41 -6.68
C TYR A 120 -15.30 4.63 -7.03
N ALA A 121 -15.08 5.24 -8.20
CA ALA A 121 -15.85 6.38 -8.68
C ALA A 121 -17.34 6.03 -8.86
N ALA A 122 -17.64 4.89 -9.48
CA ALA A 122 -19.01 4.43 -9.70
C ALA A 122 -19.81 4.17 -8.40
N ASN A 123 -19.10 4.02 -7.27
CA ASN A 123 -19.69 3.77 -5.95
C ASN A 123 -19.50 4.94 -4.97
N ASP A 124 -19.11 6.11 -5.45
CA ASP A 124 -18.80 7.29 -4.62
C ASP A 124 -17.87 6.97 -3.44
N CYS A 125 -16.86 6.13 -3.70
CA CYS A 125 -15.94 5.64 -2.70
C CYS A 125 -14.61 6.42 -2.75
N LEU A 126 -14.21 7.00 -1.62
CA LEU A 126 -12.91 7.62 -1.41
C LEU A 126 -11.82 6.55 -1.23
N VAL A 127 -10.57 6.91 -1.53
CA VAL A 127 -9.45 5.98 -1.47
C VAL A 127 -8.32 6.50 -0.58
N ILE A 128 -7.91 5.71 0.39
CA ILE A 128 -6.63 5.83 1.06
C ILE A 128 -5.64 4.99 0.27
N SER A 129 -4.64 5.61 -0.35
CA SER A 129 -3.57 4.90 -1.06
C SER A 129 -2.33 4.84 -0.18
N ASP A 130 -2.02 3.65 0.32
CA ASP A 130 -0.75 3.42 1.04
C ASP A 130 0.33 3.12 0.01
N GLU A 131 1.20 4.10 -0.23
CA GLU A 131 2.28 4.05 -1.21
C GLU A 131 3.68 3.97 -0.54
N ILE A 132 3.74 3.44 0.69
CA ILE A 132 4.97 3.34 1.48
C ILE A 132 6.08 2.51 0.80
N TRP A 133 5.71 1.65 -0.17
CA TRP A 133 6.61 0.78 -0.92
C TRP A 133 7.04 1.34 -2.27
N SER A 134 6.66 2.58 -2.60
CA SER A 134 6.83 3.19 -3.92
C SER A 134 8.26 3.22 -4.46
N ASP A 135 9.26 3.20 -3.58
CA ASP A 135 10.68 3.25 -3.96
C ASP A 135 11.33 1.85 -4.06
N ILE A 136 10.67 0.79 -3.56
CA ILE A 136 11.18 -0.59 -3.63
C ILE A 136 10.51 -1.32 -4.79
N ILE A 137 11.04 -1.07 -5.99
CA ILE A 137 10.50 -1.58 -7.26
C ILE A 137 11.58 -2.37 -7.96
N MET A 138 11.24 -3.58 -8.39
CA MET A 138 12.18 -4.47 -9.08
C MET A 138 12.40 -4.03 -10.53
N PRO A 139 13.57 -4.35 -11.13
CA PRO A 139 13.86 -4.02 -12.52
C PRO A 139 12.76 -4.49 -13.48
N GLY A 140 12.40 -3.65 -14.46
CA GLY A 140 11.33 -3.91 -15.43
C GLY A 140 9.93 -3.45 -14.99
N HIS A 141 9.76 -3.06 -13.73
CA HIS A 141 8.52 -2.51 -13.20
C HIS A 141 8.65 -1.03 -12.86
N LYS A 142 7.53 -0.34 -12.76
CA LYS A 142 7.49 1.08 -12.42
C LYS A 142 6.28 1.37 -11.55
N HIS A 143 6.52 2.00 -10.39
CA HIS A 143 5.43 2.49 -9.57
C HIS A 143 4.67 3.61 -10.28
N ILE A 144 3.35 3.55 -10.22
CA ILE A 144 2.43 4.57 -10.74
C ILE A 144 1.63 5.08 -9.55
N PRO A 145 1.81 6.35 -9.15
CA PRO A 145 0.98 6.93 -8.09
C PRO A 145 -0.50 6.84 -8.45
N THR A 146 -1.31 6.34 -7.54
CA THR A 146 -2.76 6.15 -7.75
C THR A 146 -3.45 7.44 -8.21
N GLN A 147 -3.03 8.57 -7.65
CA GLN A 147 -3.55 9.90 -8.00
C GLN A 147 -3.23 10.35 -9.43
N SER A 148 -2.30 9.68 -10.12
CA SER A 148 -1.84 10.09 -11.45
C SER A 148 -2.64 9.49 -12.61
N VAL A 149 -3.54 8.56 -12.33
CA VAL A 149 -4.22 7.80 -13.40
C VAL A 149 -5.40 8.56 -14.01
N SER A 150 -6.05 9.46 -13.26
CA SER A 150 -7.11 10.32 -13.78
C SER A 150 -7.31 11.58 -12.91
N ALA A 151 -8.07 12.56 -13.41
CA ALA A 151 -8.45 13.73 -12.63
C ALA A 151 -9.35 13.35 -11.44
N ASP A 152 -10.29 12.41 -11.63
CA ASP A 152 -11.12 11.88 -10.57
C ASP A 152 -10.30 11.13 -9.51
N ALA A 153 -9.36 10.27 -9.92
CA ALA A 153 -8.45 9.59 -9.00
C ALA A 153 -7.65 10.59 -8.13
N ARG A 154 -7.21 11.71 -8.71
CA ARG A 154 -6.53 12.77 -7.99
C ARG A 154 -7.39 13.36 -6.87
N GLU A 155 -8.66 13.64 -7.16
CA GLU A 155 -9.58 14.30 -6.24
C GLU A 155 -10.09 13.36 -5.13
N ARG A 156 -10.27 12.07 -5.41
CA ARG A 156 -10.80 11.12 -4.44
C ARG A 156 -9.77 10.38 -3.62
N THR A 157 -8.46 10.54 -3.89
CA THR A 157 -7.40 9.77 -3.24
C THR A 157 -6.60 10.59 -2.25
N MET A 158 -6.37 10.04 -1.08
CA MET A 158 -5.41 10.48 -0.07
C MET A 158 -4.23 9.51 -0.11
N ALA A 159 -3.08 9.96 -0.61
CA ALA A 159 -1.89 9.11 -0.74
C ALA A 159 -0.90 9.35 0.41
N PHE A 160 -0.38 8.26 0.99
CA PHE A 160 0.55 8.28 2.10
C PHE A 160 1.88 7.62 1.74
N TYR A 161 2.97 8.28 2.09
CA TYR A 161 4.35 7.92 1.75
C TYR A 161 5.25 7.97 2.98
N ALA A 162 6.33 7.20 2.98
CA ALA A 162 7.37 7.30 4.01
C ALA A 162 8.72 6.78 3.51
N PRO A 163 9.85 7.32 3.98
CA PRO A 163 11.18 6.77 3.71
C PRO A 163 11.46 5.50 4.53
N SER A 164 10.56 5.13 5.44
CA SER A 164 10.81 4.13 6.48
C SER A 164 11.14 2.73 5.96
N LYS A 165 10.51 2.31 4.87
CA LYS A 165 10.77 0.98 4.28
C LYS A 165 12.01 0.99 3.41
N THR A 166 12.12 1.97 2.54
CA THR A 166 13.25 2.12 1.61
C THR A 166 14.57 2.31 2.35
N PHE A 167 14.60 3.14 3.38
CA PHE A 167 15.83 3.55 4.05
C PHE A 167 15.97 2.99 5.48
N SER A 168 15.19 1.95 5.84
CA SER A 168 15.21 1.32 7.18
C SER A 168 15.01 2.31 8.34
N LEU A 169 14.17 3.33 8.14
CA LEU A 169 13.93 4.42 9.09
C LEU A 169 12.63 4.26 9.89
N ALA A 170 12.09 3.05 9.99
CA ALA A 170 10.79 2.81 10.62
C ALA A 170 10.72 3.31 12.08
N GLY A 171 11.82 3.20 12.83
CA GLY A 171 11.91 3.67 14.22
C GLY A 171 11.80 5.18 14.39
N LEU A 172 11.98 5.96 13.33
CA LEU A 172 11.84 7.43 13.35
C LEU A 172 10.40 7.89 13.07
N ILE A 173 9.53 7.00 12.59
CA ILE A 173 8.08 7.23 12.39
C ILE A 173 7.78 8.46 11.51
N GLY A 174 8.66 8.82 10.57
CA GLY A 174 8.46 9.92 9.62
C GLY A 174 7.65 9.48 8.41
N SER A 175 6.56 10.20 8.11
CA SER A 175 5.78 9.99 6.89
C SER A 175 5.12 11.29 6.43
N TYR A 176 4.55 11.27 5.24
CA TYR A 176 3.83 12.42 4.69
C TYR A 176 2.68 11.95 3.81
N HIS A 177 1.68 12.81 3.69
CA HIS A 177 0.62 12.63 2.72
C HIS A 177 0.74 13.59 1.55
N ILE A 178 0.13 13.21 0.43
CA ILE A 178 -0.18 14.10 -0.69
C ILE A 178 -1.69 14.02 -0.91
N ILE A 179 -2.40 15.13 -0.70
CA ILE A 179 -3.86 15.21 -0.87
C ILE A 179 -4.19 16.48 -1.66
N TYR A 180 -4.68 16.31 -2.89
CA TYR A 180 -5.01 17.42 -3.79
C TYR A 180 -6.36 18.05 -3.44
N ASN A 181 -7.35 17.26 -3.10
CA ASN A 181 -8.68 17.74 -2.71
C ASN A 181 -8.61 18.51 -1.39
N THR A 182 -8.90 19.81 -1.44
CA THR A 182 -8.82 20.72 -0.29
C THR A 182 -9.72 20.27 0.86
N TYR A 183 -10.94 19.82 0.56
CA TYR A 183 -11.88 19.38 1.60
C TYR A 183 -11.35 18.14 2.34
N LEU A 184 -10.84 17.14 1.61
CA LEU A 184 -10.28 15.93 2.23
C LEU A 184 -9.02 16.25 3.04
N ARG A 185 -8.14 17.06 2.46
CA ARG A 185 -6.89 17.50 3.11
C ARG A 185 -7.17 18.20 4.44
N ASP A 186 -8.05 19.20 4.42
CA ASP A 186 -8.33 20.00 5.61
C ASP A 186 -8.94 19.16 6.73
N ARG A 187 -9.76 18.16 6.40
CA ARG A 187 -10.30 17.20 7.38
C ARG A 187 -9.23 16.28 7.96
N VAL A 188 -8.34 15.73 7.12
CA VAL A 188 -7.25 14.86 7.58
C VAL A 188 -6.26 15.65 8.43
N VAL A 189 -5.83 16.83 7.98
CA VAL A 189 -4.94 17.72 8.74
C VAL A 189 -5.56 18.09 10.08
N ARG A 190 -6.83 18.46 10.11
CA ARG A 190 -7.52 18.79 11.37
C ARG A 190 -7.56 17.61 12.34
N GLN A 191 -7.78 16.40 11.83
CA GLN A 191 -7.76 15.20 12.67
C GLN A 191 -6.34 14.89 13.19
N SER A 192 -5.32 15.03 12.37
CA SER A 192 -3.93 14.87 12.77
C SER A 192 -3.51 15.87 13.87
N GLU A 193 -3.97 17.13 13.76
CA GLU A 193 -3.75 18.17 14.80
C GLU A 193 -4.36 17.76 16.13
N VAL A 194 -5.62 17.28 16.13
CA VAL A 194 -6.30 16.83 17.35
C VAL A 194 -5.59 15.64 18.01
N SER A 195 -5.05 14.73 17.18
CA SER A 195 -4.32 13.55 17.63
C SER A 195 -2.82 13.83 17.92
N HIS A 196 -2.32 15.04 17.64
CA HIS A 196 -0.90 15.42 17.69
C HIS A 196 -0.01 14.53 16.79
N TYR A 197 -0.51 14.12 15.63
CA TYR A 197 0.20 13.30 14.64
C TYR A 197 0.77 14.10 13.46
N ASN A 198 0.72 15.41 13.54
CA ASN A 198 1.11 16.33 12.48
C ASN A 198 2.49 17.01 12.68
N ASP A 199 3.19 16.70 13.76
CA ASP A 199 4.47 17.31 14.08
C ASP A 199 5.64 16.35 13.84
N CYS A 200 6.55 16.75 12.93
CA CYS A 200 7.74 15.98 12.62
C CYS A 200 8.81 16.17 13.71
N ASN A 201 9.28 15.08 14.30
CA ASN A 201 10.47 15.18 15.16
C ASN A 201 11.71 15.52 14.32
N VAL A 202 12.68 16.22 14.95
CA VAL A 202 13.89 16.72 14.28
C VAL A 202 14.69 15.63 13.60
N LEU A 203 14.84 14.46 14.22
CA LEU A 203 15.58 13.34 13.65
C LEU A 203 14.90 12.79 12.39
N SER A 204 13.57 12.63 12.41
CA SER A 204 12.81 12.22 11.22
C SER A 204 12.95 13.20 10.07
N LEU A 205 12.93 14.51 10.35
CA LEU A 205 13.11 15.55 9.33
C LEU A 205 14.49 15.44 8.67
N HIS A 206 15.54 15.35 9.45
CA HIS A 206 16.90 15.24 8.91
C HIS A 206 17.13 13.91 8.18
N ALA A 207 16.57 12.80 8.70
CA ALA A 207 16.63 11.52 8.05
C ALA A 207 15.90 11.52 6.70
N LEU A 208 14.73 12.17 6.62
CA LEU A 208 13.97 12.32 5.37
C LEU A 208 14.76 13.14 4.34
N LEU A 209 15.40 14.24 4.76
CA LEU A 209 16.25 15.06 3.88
C LEU A 209 17.46 14.27 3.36
N GLY A 210 18.10 13.46 4.23
CA GLY A 210 19.22 12.60 3.84
C GLY A 210 18.77 11.46 2.91
N ALA A 211 17.66 10.81 3.22
CA ALA A 211 17.10 9.72 2.44
C ALA A 211 16.77 10.14 1.00
N TYR A 212 16.08 11.26 0.81
CA TYR A 212 15.71 11.78 -0.50
C TYR A 212 16.78 12.71 -1.11
N SER A 213 18.04 12.39 -0.89
CA SER A 213 19.19 13.00 -1.55
C SER A 213 19.66 12.17 -2.74
N PRO A 214 20.51 12.71 -3.64
CA PRO A 214 21.11 11.92 -4.72
C PRO A 214 21.84 10.66 -4.22
N ALA A 215 22.57 10.74 -3.13
CA ALA A 215 23.24 9.57 -2.52
C ALA A 215 22.23 8.55 -1.97
N GLY A 216 21.10 8.99 -1.43
CA GLY A 216 20.02 8.11 -1.02
C GLY A 216 19.36 7.41 -2.20
N GLU A 217 19.23 8.09 -3.34
CA GLU A 217 18.72 7.49 -4.57
C GLU A 217 19.63 6.36 -5.09
N GLU A 218 20.94 6.61 -5.16
CA GLU A 218 21.94 5.61 -5.53
C GLU A 218 21.90 4.39 -4.61
N TRP A 219 21.79 4.62 -3.31
CA TRP A 219 21.67 3.56 -2.31
C TRP A 219 20.40 2.72 -2.50
N ALA A 220 19.26 3.38 -2.76
CA ALA A 220 17.99 2.69 -2.99
C ALA A 220 18.02 1.84 -4.26
N ASP A 221 18.70 2.33 -5.31
CA ASP A 221 18.89 1.57 -6.56
C ASP A 221 19.73 0.31 -6.34
N GLU A 222 20.82 0.42 -5.56
CA GLU A 222 21.63 -0.73 -5.21
C GLU A 222 20.85 -1.74 -4.36
N MET A 223 20.13 -1.27 -3.36
CA MET A 223 19.28 -2.11 -2.52
C MET A 223 18.23 -2.86 -3.36
N CYS A 224 17.56 -2.21 -4.30
CA CYS A 224 16.58 -2.85 -5.17
C CYS A 224 17.22 -3.96 -6.02
N ARG A 225 18.45 -3.77 -6.53
CA ARG A 225 19.19 -4.81 -7.26
C ARG A 225 19.50 -6.01 -6.39
N VAL A 226 19.93 -5.80 -5.15
CA VAL A 226 20.21 -6.88 -4.18
C VAL A 226 18.92 -7.63 -3.83
N ILE A 227 17.82 -6.92 -3.58
CA ILE A 227 16.52 -7.54 -3.28
C ILE A 227 16.05 -8.37 -4.48
N ASP A 228 16.17 -7.86 -5.71
CA ASP A 228 15.76 -8.57 -6.92
C ASP A 228 16.54 -9.89 -7.09
N ALA A 229 17.86 -9.85 -6.88
CA ALA A 229 18.70 -11.06 -6.90
C ALA A 229 18.29 -12.07 -5.80
N ASN A 230 17.97 -11.59 -4.61
CA ASN A 230 17.46 -12.42 -3.52
C ASN A 230 16.10 -13.04 -3.85
N HIS A 231 15.19 -12.27 -4.47
CA HIS A 231 13.90 -12.79 -4.93
C HIS A 231 14.08 -13.88 -5.97
N GLU A 232 14.96 -13.68 -6.95
CA GLU A 232 15.26 -14.70 -7.96
C GLU A 232 15.77 -15.99 -7.33
N TYR A 233 16.77 -15.87 -6.46
CA TYR A 233 17.33 -17.02 -5.75
C TYR A 233 16.26 -17.77 -4.95
N ALA A 234 15.48 -17.05 -4.14
CA ALA A 234 14.49 -17.65 -3.26
C ALA A 234 13.33 -18.28 -4.05
N CYS A 235 12.82 -17.62 -5.11
CA CYS A 235 11.78 -18.19 -5.96
C CYS A 235 12.24 -19.47 -6.66
N ASN A 236 13.47 -19.50 -7.15
CA ASN A 236 14.06 -20.70 -7.76
C ASN A 236 14.19 -21.81 -6.71
N PHE A 237 14.74 -21.50 -5.55
CA PHE A 237 14.89 -22.47 -4.46
C PHE A 237 13.56 -23.07 -4.01
N ILE A 238 12.52 -22.25 -3.85
CA ILE A 238 11.17 -22.69 -3.47
C ILE A 238 10.60 -23.62 -4.54
N ARG A 239 10.68 -23.24 -5.81
CA ARG A 239 10.17 -24.03 -6.94
C ARG A 239 10.85 -25.41 -7.00
N ASP A 240 12.14 -25.45 -6.77
CA ASP A 240 12.94 -26.67 -6.96
C ASP A 240 12.84 -27.62 -5.74
N ASN A 241 12.61 -27.09 -4.52
CA ASN A 241 12.69 -27.87 -3.28
C ASN A 241 11.36 -28.04 -2.54
N PHE A 242 10.35 -27.14 -2.73
CA PHE A 242 9.10 -27.18 -1.97
C PHE A 242 7.91 -27.61 -2.83
N LYS A 243 7.65 -28.91 -2.89
CA LYS A 243 6.50 -29.47 -3.62
C LYS A 243 5.18 -29.05 -2.98
N GLY A 244 4.32 -28.41 -3.77
CA GLY A 244 2.99 -27.93 -3.32
C GLY A 244 3.03 -26.52 -2.69
N VAL A 245 4.15 -25.85 -2.75
CA VAL A 245 4.25 -24.40 -2.43
C VAL A 245 4.44 -23.62 -3.73
N ARG A 246 3.67 -22.57 -3.89
CA ARG A 246 3.76 -21.65 -5.05
C ARG A 246 4.16 -20.26 -4.57
N VAL A 247 4.97 -19.59 -5.38
CA VAL A 247 5.37 -18.20 -5.16
C VAL A 247 5.29 -17.44 -6.48
N MET A 248 4.73 -16.25 -6.46
CA MET A 248 4.89 -15.27 -7.54
C MET A 248 6.18 -14.49 -7.27
N ARG A 249 7.03 -14.28 -8.31
CA ARG A 249 8.17 -13.37 -8.15
C ARG A 249 7.64 -11.97 -7.87
N PRO A 250 8.04 -11.32 -6.77
CA PRO A 250 7.58 -9.98 -6.47
C PRO A 250 8.08 -8.96 -7.50
N GLU A 251 7.25 -8.01 -7.82
CA GLU A 251 7.55 -6.88 -8.71
C GLU A 251 7.97 -5.64 -7.91
N GLY A 252 7.66 -5.63 -6.64
CA GLY A 252 8.03 -4.62 -5.65
C GLY A 252 8.01 -5.18 -4.24
N THR A 253 8.38 -4.38 -3.26
CA THR A 253 8.59 -4.76 -1.85
C THR A 253 9.79 -5.71 -1.67
N TYR A 254 10.10 -6.10 -0.45
CA TYR A 254 11.12 -7.13 -0.15
C TYR A 254 10.51 -8.45 0.35
N MET A 255 9.19 -8.65 0.17
CA MET A 255 8.49 -9.81 0.71
C MET A 255 8.23 -10.87 -0.35
N LEU A 256 8.26 -12.13 0.09
CA LEU A 256 7.78 -13.27 -0.66
C LEU A 256 6.48 -13.78 -0.03
N TYR A 257 5.40 -13.77 -0.80
CA TYR A 257 4.13 -14.32 -0.37
C TYR A 257 3.95 -15.73 -0.90
N LEU A 258 3.97 -16.71 0.01
CA LEU A 258 3.90 -18.14 -0.31
C LEU A 258 2.47 -18.64 -0.29
N ASP A 259 2.04 -19.32 -1.36
CA ASP A 259 0.80 -20.09 -1.38
C ASP A 259 1.11 -21.54 -1.00
N CYS A 260 0.78 -21.90 0.23
CA CYS A 260 1.00 -23.24 0.79
C CYS A 260 -0.28 -24.12 0.75
N ALA A 261 -1.34 -23.70 0.07
CA ALA A 261 -2.64 -24.41 0.12
C ALA A 261 -2.54 -25.87 -0.33
N ASP A 262 -1.82 -26.15 -1.41
CA ASP A 262 -1.64 -27.52 -1.92
C ASP A 262 -0.76 -28.37 -0.99
N TRP A 263 0.26 -27.76 -0.40
CA TRP A 263 1.11 -28.42 0.59
C TRP A 263 0.31 -28.78 1.84
N CYS A 264 -0.46 -27.83 2.38
CA CYS A 264 -1.31 -28.05 3.55
C CYS A 264 -2.35 -29.16 3.32
N ARG A 265 -3.01 -29.16 2.16
CA ARG A 265 -3.99 -30.20 1.78
C ARG A 265 -3.34 -31.58 1.75
N LYS A 266 -2.14 -31.68 1.17
CA LYS A 266 -1.41 -32.94 1.07
C LYS A 266 -0.98 -33.50 2.42
N HIS A 267 -0.68 -32.62 3.39
CA HIS A 267 -0.20 -33.01 4.72
C HIS A 267 -1.31 -33.02 5.78
N GLY A 268 -2.57 -32.75 5.41
CA GLY A 268 -3.70 -32.78 6.33
C GLY A 268 -3.64 -31.71 7.42
N VAL A 269 -3.01 -30.55 7.13
CA VAL A 269 -2.88 -29.41 8.06
C VAL A 269 -3.55 -28.18 7.46
N THR A 270 -3.98 -27.26 8.32
CA THR A 270 -4.48 -25.96 7.93
C THR A 270 -3.35 -24.94 7.82
N ILE A 271 -3.57 -23.84 7.11
CA ILE A 271 -2.64 -22.70 7.06
C ILE A 271 -2.37 -22.16 8.48
N ARG A 272 -3.42 -22.10 9.32
CA ARG A 272 -3.30 -21.64 10.71
C ARG A 272 -2.35 -22.54 11.52
N GLU A 273 -2.54 -23.85 11.45
CA GLU A 273 -1.64 -24.80 12.11
C GLU A 273 -0.20 -24.71 11.59
N LEU A 274 -0.01 -24.47 10.29
CA LEU A 274 1.31 -24.24 9.73
C LEU A 274 1.97 -22.99 10.33
N GLN A 275 1.22 -21.88 10.43
CA GLN A 275 1.70 -20.62 11.01
C GLN A 275 2.02 -20.73 12.51
N GLU A 276 1.24 -21.54 13.26
CA GLU A 276 1.45 -21.74 14.69
C GLU A 276 2.66 -22.65 15.00
N ARG A 277 3.10 -23.47 14.03
CA ARG A 277 4.24 -24.40 14.18
C ARG A 277 5.57 -23.82 13.70
N GLY A 278 5.57 -22.79 12.89
CA GLY A 278 6.74 -22.19 12.26
C GLY A 278 7.14 -20.88 12.80
#